data_0d561cfebfc02baf5c5d50250324a53f
#
_entry.id   0d561cfebfc02baf5c5d50250324a53f
#
_cell.length_a   1.000
_cell.length_b   1.000
_cell.length_c   1.000
_cell.angle_alpha   90.00
_cell.angle_beta   90.00
_cell.angle_gamma   90.00
#
_symmetry.space_group_name_H-M   'P 1'
#
loop_
_entity.id
_entity.type
_entity.pdbx_description
1 polymer ?
#
loop_
_entity_poly.entity_id
_entity_poly.type
_entity_poly.pdbx_seq_one_letter_code
_entity_poly.pdbx_strand_id
1 'polypeptide(L)'
;MNSITEKPWGSFEILKSGKKFLVKKIFVKPGGVLSLQSHEHRSEHWIVAEGEAEVTIDKKVINLKENENIFIPKGAIHRMANRKDRDLVIIEMWYGDNLDENDIKRYEDISVSYTHLTLPTILLV
;
A
#
# COMPACT_ATOMS: atom_id res chain seq x y z
N MET A 1 -4.97 -22.37 7.44
CA MET A 1 -5.70 -21.13 7.74
C MET A 1 -4.75 -19.96 7.85
N ASN A 2 -5.06 -18.84 7.25
CA ASN A 2 -4.19 -17.69 7.24
C ASN A 2 -4.40 -16.84 8.47
N SER A 3 -3.31 -16.23 8.95
CA SER A 3 -3.38 -15.32 10.08
C SER A 3 -3.54 -13.90 9.57
N ILE A 4 -4.28 -13.11 10.32
CA ILE A 4 -4.48 -11.70 10.02
C ILE A 4 -3.56 -10.89 10.89
N THR A 5 -2.81 -9.97 10.29
CA THR A 5 -1.93 -9.05 11.01
C THR A 5 -2.59 -7.69 11.06
N GLU A 6 -2.82 -7.18 12.27
CA GLU A 6 -3.46 -5.88 12.45
C GLU A 6 -2.44 -4.76 12.36
N LYS A 7 -2.86 -3.67 11.76
CA LYS A 7 -2.05 -2.46 11.62
C LYS A 7 -2.92 -1.24 11.92
N PRO A 8 -2.32 -0.07 12.19
CA PRO A 8 -3.11 1.13 12.45
C PRO A 8 -4.07 1.49 11.32
N TRP A 9 -3.72 1.16 10.08
CA TRP A 9 -4.51 1.51 8.90
C TRP A 9 -5.49 0.42 8.49
N GLY A 10 -5.45 -0.75 9.11
CA GLY A 10 -6.32 -1.86 8.73
C GLY A 10 -5.66 -3.19 9.06
N SER A 11 -5.53 -4.06 8.07
CA SER A 11 -4.93 -5.38 8.31
C SER A 11 -4.47 -6.00 7.01
N PHE A 12 -3.68 -7.07 7.11
CA PHE A 12 -3.36 -7.86 5.94
C PHE A 12 -3.32 -9.34 6.28
N GLU A 13 -3.45 -10.14 5.25
CA GLU A 13 -3.48 -11.58 5.38
C GLU A 13 -2.71 -12.17 4.20
N ILE A 14 -1.75 -13.07 4.49
CA ILE A 14 -1.02 -13.75 3.43
C ILE A 14 -1.86 -14.92 2.96
N LEU A 15 -2.25 -14.89 1.70
CA LEU A 15 -3.13 -15.92 1.14
C LEU A 15 -2.34 -17.10 0.60
N LYS A 16 -1.21 -16.84 -0.04
CA LYS A 16 -0.43 -17.89 -0.67
C LYS A 16 0.98 -17.38 -0.91
N SER A 17 1.96 -18.26 -0.84
CA SER A 17 3.33 -17.90 -1.19
C SER A 17 3.96 -19.05 -1.95
N GLY A 18 4.91 -18.69 -2.79
CA GLY A 18 5.71 -19.63 -3.53
C GLY A 18 7.16 -19.20 -3.50
N LYS A 19 7.96 -19.75 -4.40
CA LYS A 19 9.38 -19.48 -4.39
C LYS A 19 9.68 -18.03 -4.81
N LYS A 20 8.90 -17.51 -5.73
CA LYS A 20 9.14 -16.18 -6.28
C LYS A 20 7.96 -15.23 -6.13
N PHE A 21 6.93 -15.64 -5.43
CA PHE A 21 5.76 -14.77 -5.27
C PHE A 21 5.11 -14.91 -3.91
N LEU A 22 4.36 -13.89 -3.53
CA LEU A 22 3.58 -13.91 -2.32
C LEU A 22 2.33 -13.08 -2.59
N VAL A 23 1.16 -13.61 -2.22
CA VAL A 23 -0.12 -12.95 -2.44
C VAL A 23 -0.71 -12.57 -1.10
N LYS A 24 -1.12 -11.31 -0.98
CA LYS A 24 -1.74 -10.78 0.22
C LYS A 24 -3.12 -10.22 -0.09
N LYS A 25 -4.00 -10.29 0.89
CA LYS A 25 -5.22 -9.51 0.92
C LYS A 25 -4.99 -8.38 1.90
N ILE A 26 -5.17 -7.15 1.45
CA ILE A 26 -4.95 -5.96 2.27
C ILE A 26 -6.29 -5.29 2.49
N PHE A 27 -6.62 -5.06 3.75
CA PHE A 27 -7.81 -4.31 4.13
C PHE A 27 -7.37 -2.95 4.66
N VAL A 28 -7.89 -1.87 4.08
CA VAL A 28 -7.60 -0.52 4.54
C VAL A 28 -8.90 0.12 5.00
N LYS A 29 -8.96 0.44 6.27
CA LYS A 29 -10.18 1.04 6.83
C LYS A 29 -10.37 2.45 6.27
N PRO A 30 -11.59 3.00 6.36
CA PRO A 30 -11.82 4.38 5.92
C PRO A 30 -10.82 5.33 6.59
N GLY A 31 -10.15 6.14 5.78
CA GLY A 31 -9.15 7.08 6.27
C GLY A 31 -7.78 6.47 6.53
N GLY A 32 -7.60 5.17 6.31
CA GLY A 32 -6.29 4.53 6.54
C GLY A 32 -5.28 4.93 5.48
N VAL A 33 -4.04 5.17 5.89
CA VAL A 33 -2.96 5.58 5.00
C VAL A 33 -1.72 4.79 5.39
N LEU A 34 -1.16 4.07 4.43
CA LEU A 34 0.06 3.31 4.65
C LEU A 34 1.28 4.22 4.50
N SER A 35 2.42 3.76 5.00
CA SER A 35 3.65 4.55 4.92
C SER A 35 4.12 4.66 3.47
N LEU A 36 4.84 5.72 3.19
CA LEU A 36 5.50 5.90 1.90
C LEU A 36 6.77 5.06 1.93
N GLN A 37 6.92 4.16 0.97
CA GLN A 37 7.94 3.13 1.06
C GLN A 37 8.45 2.67 -0.30
N SER A 38 9.59 1.98 -0.31
CA SER A 38 10.10 1.34 -1.50
C SER A 38 10.72 0.00 -1.13
N HIS A 39 10.89 -0.88 -2.13
CA HIS A 39 11.48 -2.20 -1.96
C HIS A 39 12.50 -2.45 -3.05
N GLU A 40 13.65 -3.03 -2.68
CA GLU A 40 14.73 -3.24 -3.63
C GLU A 40 14.63 -4.56 -4.37
N HIS A 41 14.02 -5.56 -3.77
CA HIS A 41 14.11 -6.92 -4.28
C HIS A 41 12.80 -7.47 -4.82
N ARG A 42 11.74 -6.68 -4.83
CA ARG A 42 10.45 -7.16 -5.34
C ARG A 42 9.70 -6.05 -6.07
N SER A 43 8.89 -6.47 -7.03
CA SER A 43 7.86 -5.63 -7.62
C SER A 43 6.52 -6.06 -7.03
N GLU A 44 5.50 -5.25 -7.23
CA GLU A 44 4.16 -5.55 -6.71
C GLU A 44 3.11 -5.26 -7.76
N HIS A 45 2.05 -6.07 -7.73
CA HIS A 45 0.84 -5.80 -8.50
C HIS A 45 -0.31 -5.65 -7.52
N TRP A 46 -1.09 -4.62 -7.68
CA TRP A 46 -2.23 -4.35 -6.81
C TRP A 46 -3.50 -4.32 -7.65
N ILE A 47 -4.53 -5.02 -7.20
CA ILE A 47 -5.84 -5.01 -7.83
C ILE A 47 -6.85 -4.61 -6.77
N VAL A 48 -7.68 -3.62 -7.09
CA VAL A 48 -8.73 -3.18 -6.17
C VAL A 48 -9.88 -4.18 -6.26
N ALA A 49 -10.13 -4.88 -5.18
CA ALA A 49 -11.22 -5.84 -5.11
C ALA A 49 -12.50 -5.19 -4.60
N GLU A 50 -12.36 -4.17 -3.74
CA GLU A 50 -13.52 -3.50 -3.16
C GLU A 50 -13.12 -2.09 -2.78
N GLY A 51 -13.95 -1.10 -3.08
CA GLY A 51 -13.70 0.28 -2.70
C GLY A 51 -12.88 1.03 -3.73
N GLU A 52 -12.18 2.07 -3.28
CA GLU A 52 -11.33 2.89 -4.12
C GLU A 52 -10.01 3.17 -3.43
N ALA A 53 -8.92 3.10 -4.15
CA ALA A 53 -7.59 3.33 -3.60
C ALA A 53 -6.98 4.60 -4.18
N GLU A 54 -6.42 5.43 -3.31
CA GLU A 54 -5.55 6.49 -3.77
C GLU A 54 -4.13 5.94 -3.72
N VAL A 55 -3.48 5.88 -4.86
CA VAL A 55 -2.14 5.32 -4.97
C VAL A 55 -1.17 6.42 -5.31
N THR A 56 -0.13 6.54 -4.48
CA THR A 56 0.99 7.41 -4.78
C THR A 56 2.10 6.53 -5.30
N ILE A 57 2.63 6.86 -6.47
CA ILE A 57 3.76 6.15 -7.04
C ILE A 57 4.73 7.19 -7.59
N ASP A 58 5.94 7.22 -7.01
CA ASP A 58 6.92 8.25 -7.21
C ASP A 58 6.25 9.59 -6.88
N LYS A 59 6.03 10.47 -7.83
CA LYS A 59 5.41 11.76 -7.56
C LYS A 59 4.00 11.87 -8.12
N LYS A 60 3.45 10.75 -8.59
CA LYS A 60 2.11 10.75 -9.18
C LYS A 60 1.11 10.22 -8.17
N VAL A 61 -0.08 10.79 -8.20
CA VAL A 61 -1.19 10.31 -7.38
C VAL A 61 -2.30 9.91 -8.34
N ILE A 62 -2.73 8.66 -8.25
CA ILE A 62 -3.80 8.14 -9.09
C ILE A 62 -4.86 7.51 -8.23
N ASN A 63 -6.07 7.45 -8.76
CA ASN A 63 -7.21 6.86 -8.07
C ASN A 63 -7.63 5.61 -8.81
N LEU A 64 -7.64 4.48 -8.11
CA LEU A 64 -8.04 3.20 -8.69
C LEU A 64 -9.40 2.80 -8.15
N LYS A 65 -10.28 2.42 -9.06
CA LYS A 65 -11.61 1.92 -8.72
C LYS A 65 -11.60 0.40 -8.76
N GLU A 66 -12.70 -0.18 -8.36
CA GLU A 66 -12.84 -1.64 -8.35
C GLU A 66 -12.47 -2.24 -9.70
N ASN A 67 -11.75 -3.34 -9.65
CA ASN A 67 -11.25 -4.10 -10.78
C ASN A 67 -10.12 -3.41 -11.55
N GLU A 68 -9.68 -2.25 -11.11
CA GLU A 68 -8.51 -1.61 -11.70
C GLU A 68 -7.24 -2.06 -10.96
N ASN A 69 -6.10 -1.96 -11.64
CA ASN A 69 -4.86 -2.49 -11.11
C ASN A 69 -3.70 -1.57 -11.44
N ILE A 70 -2.58 -1.78 -10.74
CA ILE A 70 -1.36 -1.03 -11.00
C ILE A 70 -0.16 -1.92 -10.74
N PHE A 71 0.88 -1.73 -11.53
CA PHE A 71 2.16 -2.38 -11.33
C PHE A 71 3.11 -1.41 -10.64
N ILE A 72 3.72 -1.86 -9.53
CA ILE A 72 4.69 -1.08 -8.77
C ILE A 72 6.07 -1.71 -9.04
N PRO A 73 6.93 -1.07 -9.82
CA PRO A 73 8.24 -1.65 -10.11
C PRO A 73 9.17 -1.59 -8.90
N LYS A 74 10.21 -2.39 -8.91
CA LYS A 74 11.25 -2.35 -7.89
C LYS A 74 11.78 -0.93 -7.76
N GLY A 75 11.96 -0.48 -6.53
CA GLY A 75 12.55 0.82 -6.27
C GLY A 75 11.60 1.99 -6.32
N ALA A 76 10.39 1.81 -6.84
CA ALA A 76 9.44 2.92 -6.89
C ALA A 76 8.98 3.28 -5.48
N ILE A 77 8.88 4.57 -5.19
CA ILE A 77 8.40 5.05 -3.91
C ILE A 77 6.89 5.12 -4.00
N HIS A 78 6.20 4.42 -3.10
CA HIS A 78 4.77 4.23 -3.26
C HIS A 78 4.04 4.11 -1.93
N ARG A 79 2.73 4.33 -1.98
CA ARG A 79 1.83 4.00 -0.88
C ARG A 79 0.41 3.91 -1.39
N MET A 80 -0.44 3.21 -0.63
CA MET A 80 -1.88 3.22 -0.84
C MET A 80 -2.56 3.92 0.32
N ALA A 81 -3.70 4.53 0.04
CA ALA A 81 -4.52 5.20 1.03
C ALA A 81 -5.98 5.01 0.69
N ASN A 82 -6.80 4.98 1.72
CA ASN A 82 -8.25 4.95 1.56
C ASN A 82 -8.81 6.30 1.98
N ARG A 83 -9.14 7.15 1.01
CA ARG A 83 -9.66 8.49 1.28
C ARG A 83 -11.19 8.51 1.34
N LYS A 84 -11.81 7.35 1.23
CA LYS A 84 -13.27 7.25 1.20
C LYS A 84 -13.81 6.84 2.57
N ASP A 85 -15.13 6.84 2.70
CA ASP A 85 -15.79 6.48 3.94
C ASP A 85 -16.29 5.04 3.92
N ARG A 86 -15.72 4.20 3.09
CA ARG A 86 -16.04 2.78 3.01
C ARG A 86 -14.73 1.99 2.95
N ASP A 87 -14.85 0.69 3.15
CA ASP A 87 -13.67 -0.18 3.18
C ASP A 87 -12.98 -0.30 1.83
N LEU A 88 -11.67 -0.49 1.87
CA LEU A 88 -10.87 -0.76 0.70
C LEU A 88 -10.25 -2.14 0.87
N VAL A 89 -10.37 -2.98 -0.16
CA VAL A 89 -9.72 -4.28 -0.19
C VAL A 89 -8.88 -4.37 -1.44
N ILE A 90 -7.60 -4.68 -1.25
CA ILE A 90 -6.62 -4.81 -2.33
C ILE A 90 -6.09 -6.24 -2.31
N ILE A 91 -5.99 -6.86 -3.48
CA ILE A 91 -5.22 -8.08 -3.64
C ILE A 91 -3.87 -7.67 -4.18
N GLU A 92 -2.82 -8.02 -3.45
CA GLU A 92 -1.46 -7.58 -3.74
C GLU A 92 -0.59 -8.80 -3.99
N MET A 93 0.17 -8.80 -5.07
CA MET A 93 1.13 -9.86 -5.33
C MET A 93 2.53 -9.27 -5.38
N TRP A 94 3.41 -9.84 -4.57
CA TRP A 94 4.84 -9.55 -4.63
C TRP A 94 5.51 -10.51 -5.60
N TYR A 95 6.46 -10.04 -6.35
CA TYR A 95 7.24 -10.92 -7.22
C TYR A 95 8.72 -10.56 -7.13
N GLY A 96 9.56 -11.57 -6.91
CA GLY A 96 11.01 -11.36 -6.83
C GLY A 96 11.73 -12.56 -6.25
N ASP A 97 13.05 -12.46 -6.21
CA ASP A 97 13.88 -13.54 -5.68
C ASP A 97 14.03 -13.47 -4.17
N ASN A 98 13.80 -12.31 -3.58
CA ASN A 98 13.90 -12.13 -2.14
C ASN A 98 12.64 -11.44 -1.66
N LEU A 99 11.80 -12.19 -0.95
CA LEU A 99 10.49 -11.71 -0.49
C LEU A 99 10.48 -11.43 0.99
N ASP A 100 11.61 -10.98 1.53
CA ASP A 100 11.74 -10.65 2.94
C ASP A 100 10.93 -9.38 3.26
N GLU A 101 10.13 -9.43 4.32
CA GLU A 101 9.35 -8.27 4.75
C GLU A 101 10.23 -7.13 5.25
N ASN A 102 11.49 -7.42 5.58
CA ASN A 102 12.43 -6.38 5.97
C ASN A 102 13.03 -5.63 4.77
N ASP A 103 12.70 -6.05 3.56
CA ASP A 103 13.08 -5.33 2.35
C ASP A 103 12.16 -4.13 2.18
N ILE A 104 12.36 -3.13 3.02
CA ILE A 104 11.52 -1.95 2.99
C ILE A 104 12.33 -0.74 3.44
N LYS A 105 12.20 0.35 2.71
CA LYS A 105 12.71 1.64 3.10
C LYS A 105 11.52 2.57 3.25
N ARG A 106 11.38 3.17 4.40
CA ARG A 106 10.30 4.12 4.66
C ARG A 106 10.83 5.53 4.53
N TYR A 107 10.06 6.37 3.85
CA TYR A 107 10.52 7.72 3.57
C TYR A 107 9.95 8.71 4.55
N GLU A 108 8.66 8.57 4.81
CA GLU A 108 8.07 9.51 5.71
C GLU A 108 6.76 8.90 6.17
N ASP A 109 6.48 8.98 7.43
CA ASP A 109 5.28 8.39 7.95
C ASP A 109 4.24 9.48 8.14
N ILE A 110 3.83 10.07 7.03
CA ILE A 110 2.88 11.14 7.10
C ILE A 110 1.49 10.64 7.37
N SER A 111 1.31 9.35 7.38
CA SER A 111 0.05 8.82 7.81
C SER A 111 -0.25 9.21 9.22
N VAL A 112 0.78 9.54 9.94
CA VAL A 112 0.59 9.93 11.29
C VAL A 112 0.08 11.33 11.38
N SER A 113 0.42 12.17 10.50
CA SER A 113 0.16 13.51 10.66
C SER A 113 -0.65 14.12 9.69
N TYR A 114 -1.04 13.88 9.01
CA TYR A 114 -1.55 14.77 8.12
C TYR A 114 -2.70 15.20 8.11
N THR A 115 -2.82 15.58 8.64
CA THR A 115 -3.75 15.95 8.66
C THR A 115 -3.81 17.04 8.73
N HIS A 116 -3.21 17.20 8.81
CA HIS A 116 -3.04 17.98 8.84
C HIS A 116 -2.45 18.68 8.39
N LEU A 117 -2.05 19.03 8.63
CA LEU A 117 -1.45 19.63 8.20
C LEU A 117 -1.30 20.22 7.45
N THR A 118 -1.49 20.33 7.73
CA THR A 118 -1.28 20.78 7.08
C THR A 118 -0.83 21.37 6.53
N LEU A 119 -0.75 21.60 6.80
CA LEU A 119 -0.14 22.01 6.36
C LEU A 119 0.40 22.45 5.92
N PRO A 120 0.47 22.82 6.08
CA PRO A 120 1.10 23.08 5.63
C PRO A 120 1.61 23.30 5.17
N THR A 121 1.71 23.34 5.39
CA THR A 121 2.36 23.28 4.97
C THR A 121 2.81 23.38 4.38
N ILE A 122 2.77 23.55 4.68
CA ILE A 122 3.28 23.36 4.24
C ILE A 122 3.75 23.41 3.71
N LEU A 123 3.77 23.49 4.04
CA LEU A 123 4.32 23.29 3.63
C LEU A 123 4.80 23.30 3.10
N LEU A 124 4.94 23.50 3.33
CA LEU A 124 5.42 23.33 2.82
C LEU A 124 5.85 23.37 2.25
N VAL A 125 5.95 23.42 2.52
CA VAL A 125 6.07 23.27 1.99
C VAL A 125 6.32 23.25 1.78
#